data_ffffc3466a1d1b93167e29a54bed13c9
#
_entry.id   ffffc3466a1d1b93167e29a54bed13c9
#
_cell.length_a   1.000
_cell.length_b   1.000
_cell.length_c   1.000
_cell.angle_alpha   90.00
_cell.angle_beta   90.00
_cell.angle_gamma   90.00
#
_symmetry.space_group_name_H-M   'P 1'
#
loop_
_entity.id
_entity.type
_entity.pdbx_description
1 polymer ?
#
loop_
_entity_poly.entity_id
_entity_poly.type
_entity_poly.pdbx_seq_one_letter_code
_entity_poly.pdbx_strand_id
1 'polypeptide(L)'
;PKIREGCLHSYYIHAMKYDEKQTGISREKFIAAMQAELMPIELRESEGVKIGKGYVQPLYDLPIFKQKRAYGDTAYPFSPEIDYSGRNCPVCEKVCHSETIFHELMRPFMTKADLDDVLAAFHKVAENLDELR
;
A
#
# COMPACT_ATOMS: atom_id res chain seq x y z
N PRO A 1 -10.62 5.02 7.46
CA PRO A 1 -10.79 6.30 8.19
C PRO A 1 -12.27 6.49 8.56
N LYS A 2 -12.51 7.18 9.70
CA LYS A 2 -13.87 7.54 10.09
C LYS A 2 -14.34 8.73 9.26
N ILE A 3 -15.45 8.55 8.53
CA ILE A 3 -16.06 9.63 7.75
C ILE A 3 -16.90 10.49 8.72
N ARG A 4 -16.72 11.80 8.65
CA ARG A 4 -17.51 12.74 9.46
C ARG A 4 -18.93 12.87 8.87
N GLU A 5 -19.89 13.14 9.73
CA GLU A 5 -21.27 13.41 9.30
C GLU A 5 -21.30 14.58 8.31
N GLY A 6 -22.09 14.46 7.24
CA GLY A 6 -22.18 15.44 6.16
C GLY A 6 -20.98 15.49 5.20
N CYS A 7 -19.98 14.61 5.37
CA CYS A 7 -18.83 14.53 4.48
C CYS A 7 -18.87 13.27 3.63
N LEU A 8 -18.41 13.39 2.38
CA LEU A 8 -18.14 12.25 1.50
C LEU A 8 -16.64 12.09 1.34
N HIS A 9 -16.13 10.89 1.56
CA HIS A 9 -14.71 10.59 1.33
C HIS A 9 -14.50 10.18 -0.13
N SER A 10 -13.72 10.96 -0.87
CA SER A 10 -13.25 10.58 -2.20
C SER A 10 -11.86 9.99 -2.09
N TYR A 11 -11.73 8.69 -2.23
CA TYR A 11 -10.45 7.99 -2.08
C TYR A 11 -9.53 8.25 -3.28
N TYR A 12 -8.37 8.87 -3.04
CA TYR A 12 -7.27 8.83 -3.98
C TYR A 12 -6.64 7.42 -4.01
N ILE A 13 -6.38 6.89 -2.83
CA ILE A 13 -5.93 5.52 -2.59
C ILE A 13 -6.73 4.96 -1.41
N HIS A 14 -7.17 3.74 -1.50
CA HIS A 14 -7.77 3.05 -0.37
C HIS A 14 -6.69 2.26 0.37
N ALA A 15 -6.47 2.63 1.63
CA ALA A 15 -5.52 1.96 2.52
C ALA A 15 -6.26 0.98 3.44
N MET A 16 -5.77 -0.25 3.49
CA MET A 16 -6.27 -1.29 4.38
C MET A 16 -5.19 -1.71 5.36
N LYS A 17 -5.62 -2.11 6.56
CA LYS A 17 -4.72 -2.76 7.52
C LYS A 17 -4.75 -4.27 7.28
N TYR A 18 -3.57 -4.86 7.15
CA TYR A 18 -3.35 -6.29 7.02
C TYR A 18 -2.80 -6.85 8.33
N ASP A 19 -3.29 -7.99 8.75
CA ASP A 19 -2.81 -8.71 9.94
C ASP A 19 -2.39 -10.14 9.56
N GLU A 20 -1.08 -10.31 9.37
CA GLU A 20 -0.47 -11.58 9.02
C GLU A 20 -0.69 -12.66 10.07
N LYS A 21 -0.79 -12.27 11.36
CA LYS A 21 -1.04 -13.22 12.44
C LYS A 21 -2.48 -13.77 12.39
N GLN A 22 -3.42 -12.94 11.96
CA GLN A 22 -4.81 -13.35 11.82
C GLN A 22 -5.03 -14.21 10.57
N THR A 23 -4.38 -13.85 9.45
CA THR A 23 -4.56 -14.54 8.18
C THR A 23 -3.69 -15.81 8.05
N GLY A 24 -2.56 -15.86 8.74
CA GLY A 24 -1.60 -16.96 8.68
C GLY A 24 -0.74 -17.00 7.41
N ILE A 25 -0.85 -15.99 6.54
CA ILE A 25 -0.04 -15.84 5.32
C ILE A 25 0.61 -14.46 5.26
N SER A 26 1.73 -14.33 4.53
CA SER A 26 2.39 -13.04 4.37
C SER A 26 1.55 -12.08 3.54
N ARG A 27 1.71 -10.79 3.79
CA ARG A 27 1.09 -9.71 3.02
C ARG A 27 1.40 -9.84 1.52
N GLU A 28 2.63 -10.22 1.20
CA GLU A 28 3.09 -10.42 -0.17
C GLU A 28 2.32 -11.53 -0.89
N LYS A 29 2.10 -12.66 -0.21
CA LYS A 29 1.29 -13.76 -0.77
C LYS A 29 -0.16 -13.35 -1.00
N PHE A 30 -0.75 -12.62 -0.04
CA PHE A 30 -2.10 -12.09 -0.19
C PHE A 30 -2.22 -11.15 -1.38
N ILE A 31 -1.29 -10.19 -1.53
CA ILE A 31 -1.25 -9.27 -2.66
C ILE A 31 -1.11 -10.00 -3.99
N ALA A 32 -0.20 -10.99 -4.06
CA ALA A 32 0.00 -11.78 -5.27
C ALA A 32 -1.26 -12.58 -5.65
N ALA A 33 -1.95 -13.17 -4.68
CA ALA A 33 -3.22 -13.86 -4.91
C ALA A 33 -4.30 -12.91 -5.45
N MET A 34 -4.45 -11.73 -4.85
CA MET A 34 -5.38 -10.72 -5.34
C MET A 34 -5.06 -10.24 -6.76
N GLN A 35 -3.78 -10.09 -7.09
CA GLN A 35 -3.33 -9.73 -8.44
C GLN A 35 -3.62 -10.83 -9.47
N ALA A 36 -3.64 -12.08 -9.05
CA ALA A 36 -3.97 -13.22 -9.91
C ALA A 36 -5.48 -13.38 -10.18
N GLU A 37 -6.33 -12.86 -9.30
CA GLU A 37 -7.78 -12.93 -9.43
C GLU A 37 -8.40 -11.81 -10.26
N LEU A 38 -7.69 -10.72 -10.48
CA LEU A 38 -8.21 -9.52 -11.12
C LEU A 38 -7.49 -9.22 -12.44
N MET A 39 -8.22 -8.63 -13.37
CA MET A 39 -7.65 -8.15 -14.63
C MET A 39 -7.05 -6.75 -14.46
N PRO A 40 -5.93 -6.44 -15.16
CA PRO A 40 -5.46 -5.07 -15.29
C PRO A 40 -6.54 -4.16 -15.90
N ILE A 41 -6.45 -2.88 -15.59
CA ILE A 41 -7.40 -1.89 -16.10
C ILE A 41 -7.06 -1.54 -17.53
N GLU A 42 -8.08 -1.46 -18.38
CA GLU A 42 -7.97 -0.99 -19.76
C GLU A 42 -7.20 0.34 -19.84
N LEU A 43 -6.35 0.48 -20.83
CA LEU A 43 -5.41 1.60 -21.03
C LEU A 43 -4.29 1.74 -19.99
N ARG A 44 -4.23 0.86 -18.99
CA ARG A 44 -3.18 0.83 -17.97
C ARG A 44 -2.65 -0.58 -17.72
N GLU A 45 -2.74 -1.44 -18.71
CA GLU A 45 -2.37 -2.87 -18.62
C GLU A 45 -0.91 -3.05 -18.22
N SER A 46 -0.02 -2.15 -18.67
CA SER A 46 1.39 -2.15 -18.28
C SER A 46 1.66 -1.90 -16.80
N GLU A 47 0.67 -1.35 -16.08
CA GLU A 47 0.77 -1.09 -14.64
C GLU A 47 0.28 -2.27 -13.78
N GLY A 48 -0.35 -3.27 -14.43
CA GLY A 48 -0.92 -4.43 -13.76
C GLY A 48 -2.11 -4.10 -12.84
N VAL A 49 -2.47 -5.06 -12.00
CA VAL A 49 -3.53 -4.89 -11.00
C VAL A 49 -3.04 -4.00 -9.86
N LYS A 50 -3.75 -2.91 -9.60
CA LYS A 50 -3.35 -1.87 -8.65
C LYS A 50 -3.69 -2.21 -7.21
N ILE A 51 -3.06 -3.25 -6.70
CA ILE A 51 -3.00 -3.58 -5.28
C ILE A 51 -1.56 -3.87 -4.89
N GLY A 52 -1.09 -3.31 -3.78
CA GLY A 52 0.31 -3.44 -3.40
C GLY A 52 0.60 -2.93 -1.99
N LYS A 53 1.88 -2.89 -1.67
CA LYS A 53 2.38 -2.44 -0.36
C LYS A 53 2.35 -0.91 -0.18
N GLY A 54 2.02 -0.18 -1.23
CA GLY A 54 2.05 1.27 -1.24
C GLY A 54 3.47 1.84 -1.17
N TYR A 55 3.65 2.88 -0.37
CA TYR A 55 4.97 3.47 -0.12
C TYR A 55 5.83 2.48 0.65
N VAL A 56 6.94 2.08 0.04
CA VAL A 56 7.70 0.89 0.44
C VAL A 56 8.59 1.09 1.65
N GLN A 57 8.85 2.34 2.07
CA GLN A 57 9.76 2.63 3.17
C GLN A 57 9.45 3.97 3.85
N PRO A 58 9.82 4.13 5.14
CA PRO A 58 9.76 5.41 5.83
C PRO A 58 10.59 6.49 5.13
N LEU A 59 10.17 7.77 5.24
CA LEU A 59 10.85 8.88 4.56
C LEU A 59 12.33 8.97 4.89
N TYR A 60 12.71 8.78 6.16
CA TYR A 60 14.11 8.85 6.60
C TYR A 60 14.99 7.74 6.00
N ASP A 61 14.38 6.68 5.45
CA ASP A 61 15.10 5.63 4.72
C ASP A 61 15.39 5.96 3.27
N LEU A 62 14.78 7.02 2.73
CA LEU A 62 15.06 7.46 1.36
C LEU A 62 16.50 7.95 1.21
N PRO A 63 17.13 7.73 0.04
CA PRO A 63 18.52 8.12 -0.22
C PRO A 63 18.80 9.60 0.07
N ILE A 64 17.85 10.49 -0.22
CA ILE A 64 17.97 11.93 0.01
C ILE A 64 18.24 12.25 1.49
N PHE A 65 17.58 11.54 2.42
CA PHE A 65 17.80 11.74 3.87
C PHE A 65 19.08 11.07 4.35
N LYS A 66 19.34 9.83 3.91
CA LYS A 66 20.54 9.07 4.30
C LYS A 66 21.82 9.73 3.81
N GLN A 67 21.82 10.25 2.60
CA GLN A 67 22.97 10.91 2.00
C GLN A 67 23.06 12.39 2.37
N LYS A 68 22.00 12.97 2.94
CA LYS A 68 21.89 14.41 3.23
C LYS A 68 22.20 15.29 2.01
N ARG A 69 21.72 14.90 0.85
CA ARG A 69 21.96 15.60 -0.43
C ARG A 69 20.64 15.93 -1.10
N ALA A 70 20.31 17.22 -1.20
CA ALA A 70 19.09 17.69 -1.85
C ALA A 70 19.36 18.66 -3.00
N TYR A 71 20.30 19.59 -2.85
CA TYR A 71 20.63 20.58 -3.86
C TYR A 71 22.09 20.47 -4.27
N GLY A 72 22.32 19.90 -5.45
CA GLY A 72 23.66 19.68 -5.97
C GLY A 72 24.52 18.83 -5.03
N ASP A 73 25.73 19.28 -4.78
CA ASP A 73 26.68 18.59 -3.90
C ASP A 73 26.70 19.13 -2.47
N THR A 74 25.67 19.92 -2.09
CA THR A 74 25.56 20.49 -0.73
C THR A 74 24.67 19.66 0.17
N ALA A 75 24.91 19.74 1.48
CA ALA A 75 24.02 19.14 2.47
C ALA A 75 22.74 19.96 2.71
N TYR A 76 22.62 21.17 2.18
CA TYR A 76 21.42 22.00 2.38
C TYR A 76 20.16 21.32 1.79
N PRO A 77 19.02 21.29 2.50
CA PRO A 77 18.71 21.94 3.79
C PRO A 77 18.95 21.07 5.04
N PHE A 78 19.68 19.96 4.94
CA PHE A 78 19.86 19.04 6.04
C PHE A 78 20.82 19.58 7.10
N SER A 79 20.42 19.49 8.38
CA SER A 79 21.31 19.78 9.49
C SER A 79 22.32 18.65 9.66
N PRO A 80 23.62 18.95 9.86
CA PRO A 80 24.63 17.94 10.20
C PRO A 80 24.34 17.22 11.53
N GLU A 81 23.64 17.89 12.43
CA GLU A 81 23.35 17.41 13.79
C GLU A 81 22.24 16.35 13.83
N ILE A 82 21.40 16.30 12.78
CA ILE A 82 20.30 15.34 12.72
C ILE A 82 20.81 14.04 12.13
N ASP A 83 20.70 12.98 12.90
CA ASP A 83 20.95 11.61 12.41
C ASP A 83 19.65 11.02 11.84
N TYR A 84 19.65 10.76 10.53
CA TYR A 84 18.56 10.08 9.83
C TYR A 84 18.80 8.57 9.68
N SER A 85 19.89 8.02 10.23
CA SER A 85 20.19 6.58 10.12
C SER A 85 19.44 5.74 11.15
N GLY A 86 18.95 6.38 12.22
CA GLY A 86 18.23 5.70 13.29
C GLY A 86 16.79 5.37 12.94
N ARG A 87 16.31 4.24 13.43
CA ARG A 87 14.89 3.86 13.38
C ARG A 87 14.15 4.53 14.52
N ASN A 88 13.45 5.61 14.24
CA ASN A 88 12.83 6.45 15.27
C ASN A 88 11.29 6.44 15.25
N CYS A 89 10.67 5.71 14.31
CA CYS A 89 9.23 5.72 14.12
C CYS A 89 8.67 4.29 14.04
N PRO A 90 8.64 3.53 15.15
CA PRO A 90 8.28 2.10 15.13
C PRO A 90 6.88 1.85 14.57
N VAL A 91 5.94 2.76 14.78
CA VAL A 91 4.59 2.66 14.19
C VAL A 91 4.65 2.81 12.67
N CYS A 92 5.38 3.80 12.16
CA CYS A 92 5.57 4.00 10.72
C CYS A 92 6.27 2.80 10.08
N GLU A 93 7.32 2.29 10.70
CA GLU A 93 8.06 1.11 10.24
C GLU A 93 7.14 -0.11 10.14
N LYS A 94 6.37 -0.38 11.20
CA LYS A 94 5.42 -1.49 11.23
C LYS A 94 4.36 -1.36 10.14
N VAL A 95 3.79 -0.16 9.97
CA VAL A 95 2.80 0.14 8.94
C VAL A 95 3.41 -0.09 7.55
N CYS A 96 4.58 0.48 7.26
CA CYS A 96 5.23 0.34 5.96
C CYS A 96 5.66 -1.09 5.64
N HIS A 97 6.23 -1.79 6.61
CA HIS A 97 6.87 -3.08 6.35
C HIS A 97 5.92 -4.28 6.41
N SER A 98 4.82 -4.20 7.19
CA SER A 98 3.97 -5.38 7.41
C SER A 98 2.46 -5.15 7.37
N GLU A 99 1.95 -3.98 7.76
CA GLU A 99 0.53 -3.84 8.05
C GLU A 99 -0.30 -3.19 6.94
N THR A 100 0.29 -2.51 5.95
CA THR A 100 -0.49 -1.73 4.99
C THR A 100 -0.57 -2.40 3.64
N ILE A 101 -1.80 -2.49 3.13
CA ILE A 101 -2.10 -2.75 1.72
C ILE A 101 -2.78 -1.49 1.17
N PHE A 102 -2.30 -1.03 0.02
CA PHE A 102 -2.93 0.04 -0.75
C PHE A 102 -3.54 -0.53 -2.02
N HIS A 103 -4.70 -0.04 -2.40
CA HIS A 103 -5.26 -0.38 -3.68
C HIS A 103 -6.00 0.80 -4.33
N GLU A 104 -6.03 0.76 -5.66
CA GLU A 104 -6.76 1.67 -6.52
C GLU A 104 -7.76 0.88 -7.39
N LEU A 105 -8.40 -0.12 -6.79
CA LEU A 105 -9.33 -1.00 -7.50
C LEU A 105 -10.72 -0.38 -7.73
N MET A 106 -10.99 0.74 -7.07
CA MET A 106 -12.21 1.52 -7.28
C MET A 106 -11.88 2.76 -8.11
N ARG A 107 -12.53 2.93 -9.26
CA ARG A 107 -12.21 4.01 -10.19
C ARG A 107 -13.49 4.65 -10.75
N PRO A 108 -13.40 5.91 -11.20
CA PRO A 108 -14.47 6.50 -12.02
C PRO A 108 -14.79 5.59 -13.21
N PHE A 109 -16.05 5.56 -13.58
CA PHE A 109 -16.61 4.75 -14.69
C PHE A 109 -16.75 3.24 -14.43
N MET A 110 -16.30 2.71 -13.31
CA MET A 110 -16.63 1.34 -12.92
C MET A 110 -18.13 1.21 -12.65
N THR A 111 -18.70 0.13 -13.16
CA THR A 111 -20.08 -0.25 -12.88
C THR A 111 -20.17 -0.97 -11.53
N LYS A 112 -21.42 -1.19 -11.08
CA LYS A 112 -21.61 -2.03 -9.88
C LYS A 112 -21.09 -3.45 -10.09
N ALA A 113 -21.21 -4.01 -11.28
CA ALA A 113 -20.71 -5.35 -11.59
C ALA A 113 -19.19 -5.42 -11.45
N ASP A 114 -18.43 -4.43 -11.94
CA ASP A 114 -16.98 -4.38 -11.79
C ASP A 114 -16.56 -4.32 -10.30
N LEU A 115 -17.33 -3.61 -9.48
CA LEU A 115 -17.07 -3.55 -8.04
C LEU A 115 -17.44 -4.87 -7.33
N ASP A 116 -18.50 -5.54 -7.78
CA ASP A 116 -18.88 -6.86 -7.26
C ASP A 116 -17.80 -7.90 -7.59
N ASP A 117 -17.14 -7.83 -8.76
CA ASP A 117 -16.01 -8.68 -9.13
C ASP A 117 -14.79 -8.45 -8.20
N VAL A 118 -14.50 -7.20 -7.87
CA VAL A 118 -13.44 -6.88 -6.90
C VAL A 118 -13.76 -7.47 -5.52
N LEU A 119 -15.00 -7.34 -5.05
CA LEU A 119 -15.43 -7.94 -3.79
C LEU A 119 -15.37 -9.46 -3.82
N ALA A 120 -15.81 -10.08 -4.92
CA ALA A 120 -15.73 -11.53 -5.11
C ALA A 120 -14.28 -12.04 -5.04
N ALA A 121 -13.32 -11.32 -5.64
CA ALA A 121 -11.90 -11.64 -5.55
C ALA A 121 -11.40 -11.59 -4.09
N PHE A 122 -11.75 -10.55 -3.32
CA PHE A 122 -11.39 -10.48 -1.90
C PHE A 122 -11.98 -11.64 -1.10
N HIS A 123 -13.24 -11.98 -1.32
CA HIS A 123 -13.89 -13.12 -0.65
C HIS A 123 -13.21 -14.43 -1.02
N LYS A 124 -12.98 -14.67 -2.30
CA LYS A 124 -12.32 -15.90 -2.78
C LYS A 124 -10.95 -16.09 -2.13
N VAL A 125 -10.11 -15.06 -2.13
CA VAL A 125 -8.77 -15.14 -1.52
C VAL A 125 -8.89 -15.33 0.00
N ALA A 126 -9.81 -14.63 0.67
CA ALA A 126 -9.98 -14.75 2.12
C ALA A 126 -10.52 -16.11 2.55
N GLU A 127 -11.35 -16.77 1.75
CA GLU A 127 -11.92 -18.09 2.03
C GLU A 127 -10.93 -19.24 1.74
N ASN A 128 -9.88 -18.98 0.95
CA ASN A 128 -8.90 -19.99 0.51
C ASN A 128 -7.47 -19.69 1.01
N LEU A 129 -7.33 -19.01 2.17
CA LEU A 129 -6.02 -18.68 2.74
C LEU A 129 -5.13 -19.91 2.99
N ASP A 130 -5.74 -21.06 3.29
CA ASP A 130 -5.01 -22.31 3.56
C ASP A 130 -4.25 -22.83 2.32
N GLU A 131 -4.75 -22.56 1.12
CA GLU A 131 -4.09 -22.91 -0.14
C GLU A 131 -2.86 -22.04 -0.44
N LEU A 132 -2.73 -20.90 0.27
CA LEU A 132 -1.64 -19.94 0.11
C LEU A 132 -0.51 -20.13 1.15
N ARG A 133 -0.63 -21.09 2.07
CA ARG A 133 0.36 -21.37 3.12
C ARG A 133 1.65 -22.02 2.66
#